data_7e659b157d75d0518541797739dc2b7b
#
_entry.id   7e659b157d75d0518541797739dc2b7b
#
_cell.length_a   1.000
_cell.length_b   1.000
_cell.length_c   1.000
_cell.angle_alpha   90.00
_cell.angle_beta   90.00
_cell.angle_gamma   90.00
#
_symmetry.space_group_name_H-M   'P 1'
#
loop_
_entity.id
_entity.type
_entity.pdbx_description
1 polymer ?
#
loop_
_entity_poly.entity_id
_entity_poly.type
_entity_poly.pdbx_seq_one_letter_code
_entity_poly.pdbx_strand_id
1 'polypeptide(L)'
;MIRARSLAALVLSVALATGSSACAQTTAPQGGGDEVIRTARIEAPASSLPPVVVPTTAETFDAVTNKLDAAAAAWSSGDVEAVMATYVADEPLLVFLGDTPLKGPDAVRAALAARAAQPGGLGQMTYEWFETLQFDVNTTVVSGRVVVRREGKTQRGLFTRVLRRTPDGWRIVHDQLAWGPDA
;
A
#
# COMPACT_ATOMS: atom_id res chain seq x y z
N MET A 1 -33.28 46.99 11.87
CA MET A 1 -32.99 47.53 10.52
C MET A 1 -32.42 46.41 9.66
N ILE A 2 -33.26 45.94 8.77
CA ILE A 2 -33.05 44.78 7.89
C ILE A 2 -32.41 45.32 6.60
N ARG A 3 -31.31 44.71 6.14
CA ARG A 3 -30.87 44.88 4.75
C ARG A 3 -30.60 43.49 4.15
N ALA A 4 -31.55 43.09 3.32
CA ALA A 4 -31.42 42.03 2.35
C ALA A 4 -30.44 42.43 1.24
N ARG A 5 -29.60 41.51 0.77
CA ARG A 5 -28.88 41.64 -0.49
C ARG A 5 -29.03 40.37 -1.32
N SER A 6 -29.57 40.63 -2.47
CA SER A 6 -29.97 39.82 -3.60
C SER A 6 -29.00 38.71 -4.04
N LEU A 7 -29.62 37.58 -4.39
CA LEU A 7 -29.07 36.55 -5.26
C LEU A 7 -28.93 37.10 -6.70
N ALA A 8 -27.80 36.86 -7.34
CA ALA A 8 -27.63 36.91 -8.78
C ALA A 8 -27.40 35.49 -9.29
N ALA A 9 -28.40 34.95 -9.98
CA ALA A 9 -28.33 33.71 -10.69
C ALA A 9 -27.59 33.92 -12.02
N LEU A 10 -26.49 33.23 -12.23
CA LEU A 10 -25.79 33.22 -13.52
C LEU A 10 -26.26 31.99 -14.30
N VAL A 11 -27.09 32.21 -15.32
CA VAL A 11 -27.52 31.19 -16.29
C VAL A 11 -26.45 31.09 -17.35
N LEU A 12 -25.77 29.93 -17.40
CA LEU A 12 -24.82 29.63 -18.47
C LEU A 12 -25.52 28.81 -19.55
N SER A 13 -25.77 29.45 -20.69
CA SER A 13 -26.35 28.81 -21.88
C SER A 13 -25.31 27.98 -22.59
N VAL A 14 -25.57 26.67 -22.74
CA VAL A 14 -24.79 25.76 -23.60
C VAL A 14 -25.36 25.81 -24.99
N ALA A 15 -24.59 26.31 -25.96
CA ALA A 15 -24.90 26.26 -27.37
C ALA A 15 -24.49 24.89 -27.95
N LEU A 16 -25.46 24.11 -28.45
CA LEU A 16 -25.22 22.93 -29.29
C LEU A 16 -24.78 23.38 -30.68
N ALA A 17 -23.54 23.08 -31.04
CA ALA A 17 -23.07 23.18 -32.42
C ALA A 17 -23.19 21.78 -33.07
N THR A 18 -24.16 21.63 -33.97
CA THR A 18 -24.28 20.49 -34.89
C THR A 18 -23.30 20.72 -36.05
N GLY A 19 -22.15 20.04 -36.00
CA GLY A 19 -21.20 20.00 -37.11
C GLY A 19 -21.35 18.71 -37.89
N SER A 20 -22.00 18.78 -39.09
CA SER A 20 -21.95 17.71 -40.06
C SER A 20 -20.56 17.67 -40.69
N SER A 21 -19.82 16.57 -40.49
CA SER A 21 -18.54 16.33 -41.16
C SER A 21 -18.72 15.25 -42.24
N ALA A 22 -18.41 15.65 -43.43
CA ALA A 22 -18.38 14.84 -44.63
C ALA A 22 -17.37 13.68 -44.52
N CYS A 23 -17.79 12.51 -45.00
CA CYS A 23 -16.92 11.39 -45.27
C CYS A 23 -15.90 11.75 -46.35
N ALA A 24 -14.64 11.85 -45.98
CA ALA A 24 -13.54 11.73 -46.93
C ALA A 24 -13.04 10.28 -46.88
N GLN A 25 -13.35 9.54 -47.96
CA GLN A 25 -12.77 8.22 -48.20
C GLN A 25 -11.32 8.42 -48.65
N THR A 26 -10.39 8.15 -47.76
CA THR A 26 -8.96 8.04 -48.10
C THR A 26 -8.68 6.56 -48.34
N THR A 27 -8.42 6.20 -49.56
CA THR A 27 -7.89 4.91 -49.99
C THR A 27 -6.56 4.64 -49.31
N ALA A 28 -6.49 3.62 -48.45
CA ALA A 28 -5.25 3.13 -47.86
C ALA A 28 -4.43 2.38 -48.92
N PRO A 29 -3.07 2.58 -48.91
CA PRO A 29 -2.21 1.73 -49.70
C PRO A 29 -2.14 0.35 -49.05
N GLN A 30 -2.44 -0.69 -49.82
CA GLN A 30 -2.15 -2.07 -49.48
C GLN A 30 -0.62 -2.26 -49.58
N GLY A 31 0.04 -2.28 -48.45
CA GLY A 31 1.42 -2.71 -48.31
C GLY A 31 1.47 -3.82 -47.28
N GLY A 32 1.77 -5.03 -47.71
CA GLY A 32 1.85 -6.23 -46.89
C GLY A 32 2.93 -6.14 -45.83
N GLY A 33 2.60 -6.68 -44.72
CA GLY A 33 3.49 -6.88 -43.56
C GLY A 33 2.65 -7.28 -42.38
N ASP A 34 2.19 -8.54 -42.36
CA ASP A 34 1.75 -9.19 -41.14
C ASP A 34 2.90 -9.23 -40.15
N GLU A 35 3.15 -8.11 -39.49
CA GLU A 35 3.91 -8.11 -38.25
C GLU A 35 2.98 -8.62 -37.15
N VAL A 36 2.87 -9.95 -37.13
CA VAL A 36 2.30 -10.69 -35.99
C VAL A 36 3.16 -10.29 -34.80
N ILE A 37 2.63 -9.37 -33.97
CA ILE A 37 3.13 -9.17 -32.62
C ILE A 37 2.99 -10.52 -31.95
N ARG A 38 4.04 -11.34 -32.05
CA ARG A 38 4.20 -12.54 -31.22
C ARG A 38 4.34 -12.00 -29.80
N THR A 39 3.22 -11.90 -29.10
CA THR A 39 3.24 -11.90 -27.63
C THR A 39 4.03 -13.15 -27.26
N ALA A 40 5.30 -12.96 -26.90
CA ALA A 40 6.09 -14.03 -26.32
C ALA A 40 5.35 -14.42 -25.04
N ARG A 41 4.57 -15.48 -25.14
CA ARG A 41 4.01 -16.17 -24.01
C ARG A 41 5.24 -16.66 -23.25
N ILE A 42 5.60 -15.96 -22.18
CA ILE A 42 6.57 -16.47 -21.21
C ILE A 42 5.83 -17.64 -20.58
N GLU A 43 6.02 -18.82 -21.14
CA GLU A 43 5.69 -20.06 -20.45
C GLU A 43 6.69 -20.12 -19.29
N ALA A 44 6.22 -19.63 -18.13
CA ALA A 44 6.92 -19.95 -16.91
C ALA A 44 7.03 -21.47 -16.85
N PRO A 45 8.23 -22.03 -16.61
CA PRO A 45 8.37 -23.47 -16.44
C PRO A 45 7.35 -23.86 -15.39
N ALA A 46 6.44 -24.76 -15.75
CA ALA A 46 5.47 -25.29 -14.82
C ALA A 46 6.25 -25.95 -13.68
N SER A 47 6.40 -25.23 -12.57
CA SER A 47 6.85 -25.84 -11.34
C SER A 47 5.76 -26.82 -10.94
N SER A 48 5.97 -28.07 -11.27
CA SER A 48 5.03 -29.16 -11.03
C SER A 48 4.91 -29.54 -9.55
N LEU A 49 5.62 -28.83 -8.68
CA LEU A 49 5.53 -29.04 -7.23
C LEU A 49 4.60 -28.00 -6.63
N PRO A 50 3.56 -28.42 -5.87
CA PRO A 50 2.78 -27.50 -5.08
C PRO A 50 3.73 -26.75 -4.13
N PRO A 51 3.46 -25.47 -3.84
CA PRO A 51 4.27 -24.73 -2.88
C PRO A 51 4.26 -25.48 -1.55
N VAL A 52 5.44 -25.88 -1.09
CA VAL A 52 5.59 -26.50 0.22
C VAL A 52 5.41 -25.39 1.24
N VAL A 53 4.23 -25.32 1.84
CA VAL A 53 4.00 -24.46 3.01
C VAL A 53 4.74 -25.11 4.18
N VAL A 54 5.83 -24.48 4.59
CA VAL A 54 6.57 -24.92 5.78
C VAL A 54 5.76 -24.45 7.01
N PRO A 55 5.42 -25.34 7.94
CA PRO A 55 4.78 -24.93 9.18
C PRO A 55 5.63 -23.87 9.89
N THR A 56 4.99 -22.80 10.35
CA THR A 56 5.69 -21.75 11.12
C THR A 56 6.30 -22.37 12.36
N THR A 57 7.62 -22.26 12.51
CA THR A 57 8.32 -22.74 13.71
C THR A 57 8.03 -21.82 14.89
N ALA A 58 8.08 -22.34 16.13
CA ALA A 58 7.94 -21.53 17.34
C ALA A 58 8.97 -20.39 17.37
N GLU A 59 10.22 -20.67 17.00
CA GLU A 59 11.27 -19.65 16.91
C GLU A 59 10.93 -18.55 15.92
N THR A 60 10.44 -18.89 14.74
CA THR A 60 10.01 -17.89 13.74
C THR A 60 8.81 -17.08 14.25
N PHE A 61 7.83 -17.73 14.87
CA PHE A 61 6.67 -17.05 15.43
C PHE A 61 7.07 -16.04 16.50
N ASP A 62 7.92 -16.44 17.44
CA ASP A 62 8.42 -15.55 18.51
C ASP A 62 9.21 -14.37 17.94
N ALA A 63 10.11 -14.65 16.99
CA ALA A 63 10.91 -13.60 16.35
C ALA A 63 10.04 -12.58 15.58
N VAL A 64 8.99 -13.06 14.91
CA VAL A 64 8.02 -12.22 14.20
C VAL A 64 7.18 -11.42 15.19
N THR A 65 6.69 -12.03 16.26
CA THR A 65 5.94 -11.35 17.32
C THR A 65 6.76 -10.21 17.91
N ASN A 66 8.01 -10.48 18.29
CA ASN A 66 8.92 -9.46 18.79
C ASN A 66 9.13 -8.31 17.79
N LYS A 67 9.17 -8.62 16.48
CA LYS A 67 9.30 -7.60 15.44
C LYS A 67 8.04 -6.74 15.30
N LEU A 68 6.86 -7.34 15.42
CA LEU A 68 5.60 -6.60 15.42
C LEU A 68 5.49 -5.69 16.64
N ASP A 69 5.82 -6.20 17.82
CA ASP A 69 5.82 -5.41 19.07
C ASP A 69 6.78 -4.22 18.98
N ALA A 70 7.99 -4.44 18.43
CA ALA A 70 8.94 -3.37 18.19
C ALA A 70 8.41 -2.33 17.20
N ALA A 71 7.72 -2.77 16.13
CA ALA A 71 7.11 -1.87 15.16
C ALA A 71 5.96 -1.05 15.78
N ALA A 72 5.12 -1.67 16.61
CA ALA A 72 4.05 -0.98 17.32
C ALA A 72 4.60 0.03 18.35
N ALA A 73 5.66 -0.32 19.07
CA ALA A 73 6.32 0.58 20.01
C ALA A 73 6.97 1.78 19.29
N ALA A 74 7.68 1.53 18.19
CA ALA A 74 8.27 2.58 17.36
C ALA A 74 7.21 3.53 16.80
N TRP A 75 6.13 2.99 16.26
CA TRP A 75 4.99 3.80 15.79
C TRP A 75 4.41 4.66 16.93
N SER A 76 4.17 4.05 18.08
CA SER A 76 3.54 4.70 19.23
C SER A 76 4.41 5.76 19.88
N SER A 77 5.74 5.66 19.74
CA SER A 77 6.69 6.70 20.20
C SER A 77 6.70 7.92 19.27
N GLY A 78 6.19 7.79 18.03
CA GLY A 78 6.27 8.84 17.01
C GLY A 78 7.65 9.01 16.39
N ASP A 79 8.60 8.14 16.72
CA ASP A 79 9.95 8.14 16.17
C ASP A 79 9.95 7.48 14.78
N VAL A 80 10.00 8.32 13.76
CA VAL A 80 9.99 7.87 12.35
C VAL A 80 11.19 6.99 12.03
N GLU A 81 12.38 7.29 12.56
CA GLU A 81 13.57 6.48 12.28
C GLU A 81 13.51 5.12 12.98
N ALA A 82 12.93 5.03 14.18
CA ALA A 82 12.65 3.76 14.82
C ALA A 82 11.64 2.93 14.04
N VAL A 83 10.61 3.56 13.43
CA VAL A 83 9.68 2.87 12.52
C VAL A 83 10.43 2.39 11.29
N MET A 84 11.25 3.23 10.66
CA MET A 84 12.04 2.86 9.48
C MET A 84 13.00 1.71 9.75
N ALA A 85 13.56 1.60 10.96
CA ALA A 85 14.43 0.49 11.37
C ALA A 85 13.72 -0.88 11.37
N THR A 86 12.40 -0.93 11.27
CA THR A 86 11.64 -2.19 11.14
C THR A 86 11.57 -2.68 9.70
N TYR A 87 11.78 -1.81 8.73
CA TYR A 87 11.79 -2.12 7.30
C TYR A 87 13.19 -2.45 6.81
N VAL A 88 13.29 -2.97 5.59
CA VAL A 88 14.57 -3.08 4.88
C VAL A 88 15.10 -1.69 4.55
N ALA A 89 16.42 -1.52 4.61
CA ALA A 89 17.06 -0.26 4.28
C ALA A 89 17.19 -0.03 2.76
N ASP A 90 17.26 -1.14 2.00
CA ASP A 90 17.50 -1.15 0.57
C ASP A 90 16.22 -1.47 -0.20
N GLU A 91 16.26 -1.21 -1.51
CA GLU A 91 15.25 -1.65 -2.46
C GLU A 91 15.21 -3.20 -2.59
N PRO A 92 14.04 -3.80 -2.88
CA PRO A 92 12.75 -3.17 -3.07
C PRO A 92 11.93 -3.09 -1.78
N LEU A 93 11.48 -1.90 -1.39
CA LEU A 93 10.48 -1.69 -0.35
C LEU A 93 9.19 -1.14 -0.98
N LEU A 94 8.07 -1.78 -0.70
CA LEU A 94 6.75 -1.31 -1.14
C LEU A 94 5.79 -1.31 0.05
N VAL A 95 5.25 -0.13 0.33
CA VAL A 95 4.31 0.08 1.44
C VAL A 95 3.03 0.71 0.89
N PHE A 96 1.88 0.21 1.29
CA PHE A 96 0.59 0.82 1.05
C PHE A 96 0.04 1.37 2.37
N LEU A 97 -0.09 2.69 2.46
CA LEU A 97 -0.79 3.35 3.55
C LEU A 97 -2.19 3.77 3.09
N GLY A 98 -3.17 2.92 3.36
CA GLY A 98 -4.49 3.04 2.76
C GLY A 98 -4.43 2.75 1.26
N ASP A 99 -4.79 3.73 0.44
CA ASP A 99 -4.78 3.67 -1.03
C ASP A 99 -3.48 4.23 -1.66
N THR A 100 -2.54 4.68 -0.83
CA THR A 100 -1.32 5.36 -1.31
C THR A 100 -0.15 4.38 -1.40
N PRO A 101 0.35 4.08 -2.61
CA PRO A 101 1.54 3.26 -2.78
C PRO A 101 2.82 4.10 -2.56
N LEU A 102 3.68 3.63 -1.69
CA LEU A 102 4.98 4.23 -1.37
C LEU A 102 6.09 3.27 -1.79
N LYS A 103 6.96 3.72 -2.69
CA LYS A 103 8.06 2.91 -3.23
C LYS A 103 9.40 3.42 -2.70
N GLY A 104 10.14 2.53 -2.08
CA GLY A 104 11.44 2.80 -1.50
C GLY A 104 11.40 3.45 -0.11
N PRO A 105 12.51 3.35 0.63
CA PRO A 105 12.60 3.83 2.02
C PRO A 105 12.33 5.33 2.15
N ASP A 106 12.81 6.14 1.22
CA ASP A 106 12.66 7.60 1.30
C ASP A 106 11.20 8.05 1.17
N ALA A 107 10.43 7.41 0.27
CA ALA A 107 9.01 7.70 0.13
C ALA A 107 8.23 7.32 1.40
N VAL A 108 8.57 6.18 2.01
CA VAL A 108 7.96 5.73 3.27
C VAL A 108 8.31 6.69 4.40
N ARG A 109 9.60 7.05 4.55
CA ARG A 109 10.06 8.01 5.57
C ARG A 109 9.36 9.36 5.45
N ALA A 110 9.26 9.91 4.22
CA ALA A 110 8.60 11.18 3.97
C ALA A 110 7.12 11.13 4.35
N ALA A 111 6.41 10.06 4.00
CA ALA A 111 5.00 9.89 4.35
C ALA A 111 4.78 9.76 5.86
N LEU A 112 5.63 8.99 6.55
CA LEU A 112 5.60 8.85 8.01
C LEU A 112 5.91 10.18 8.71
N ALA A 113 6.90 10.93 8.26
CA ALA A 113 7.24 12.25 8.79
C ALA A 113 6.09 13.26 8.61
N ALA A 114 5.49 13.28 7.42
CA ALA A 114 4.32 14.11 7.15
C ALA A 114 3.14 13.75 8.06
N ARG A 115 2.95 12.45 8.32
CA ARG A 115 1.91 11.96 9.24
C ARG A 115 2.22 12.32 10.70
N ALA A 116 3.47 12.16 11.13
CA ALA A 116 3.91 12.47 12.49
C ALA A 116 3.76 13.98 12.81
N ALA A 117 3.86 14.85 11.80
CA ALA A 117 3.67 16.28 11.93
C ALA A 117 2.20 16.73 12.06
N GLN A 118 1.24 15.84 11.79
CA GLN A 118 -0.18 16.13 11.94
C GLN A 118 -0.61 16.10 13.42
N PRO A 119 -1.72 16.75 13.80
CA PRO A 119 -2.29 16.62 15.13
C PRO A 119 -2.45 15.14 15.54
N GLY A 120 -2.06 14.84 16.79
CA GLY A 120 -2.05 13.48 17.32
C GLY A 120 -0.93 12.58 16.80
N GLY A 121 -0.05 13.07 15.92
CA GLY A 121 1.13 12.35 15.43
C GLY A 121 0.79 11.03 14.74
N LEU A 122 1.61 10.01 14.92
CA LEU A 122 1.34 8.66 14.44
C LEU A 122 0.24 7.96 15.25
N GLY A 123 0.03 8.36 16.51
CA GLY A 123 -0.92 7.75 17.44
C GLY A 123 -0.39 6.49 18.12
N GLN A 124 -1.20 5.86 18.95
CA GLN A 124 -0.86 4.63 19.67
C GLN A 124 -1.31 3.41 18.86
N MET A 125 -0.37 2.55 18.47
CA MET A 125 -0.62 1.34 17.68
C MET A 125 -0.61 0.09 18.56
N THR A 126 -1.59 -0.79 18.31
CA THR A 126 -1.65 -2.13 18.89
C THR A 126 -2.17 -3.13 17.86
N TYR A 127 -1.84 -4.41 18.03
CA TYR A 127 -2.44 -5.49 17.24
C TYR A 127 -3.53 -6.19 18.07
N GLU A 128 -4.72 -6.39 17.48
CA GLU A 128 -5.79 -7.15 18.13
C GLU A 128 -5.57 -8.65 17.95
N TRP A 129 -5.14 -9.06 16.76
CA TRP A 129 -4.79 -10.43 16.42
C TRP A 129 -3.92 -10.44 15.16
N PHE A 130 -3.18 -11.51 14.95
CA PHE A 130 -2.47 -11.78 13.71
C PHE A 130 -2.24 -13.28 13.52
N GLU A 131 -2.05 -13.66 12.27
CA GLU A 131 -1.65 -14.99 11.84
C GLU A 131 -0.36 -14.92 11.05
N THR A 132 0.45 -15.95 11.17
CA THR A 132 1.75 -16.03 10.50
C THR A 132 1.77 -17.22 9.57
N LEU A 133 2.16 -16.99 8.32
CA LEU A 133 2.34 -18.02 7.30
C LEU A 133 3.78 -18.01 6.82
N GLN A 134 4.54 -19.03 7.17
CA GLN A 134 5.92 -19.17 6.76
C GLN A 134 6.01 -19.87 5.39
N PHE A 135 6.68 -19.23 4.42
CA PHE A 135 6.89 -19.79 3.08
C PHE A 135 8.19 -20.57 2.97
N ASP A 136 9.24 -20.06 3.59
CA ASP A 136 10.56 -20.70 3.68
C ASP A 136 11.29 -20.22 4.94
N VAL A 137 12.55 -20.64 5.12
CA VAL A 137 13.36 -20.29 6.31
C VAL A 137 13.67 -18.80 6.42
N ASN A 138 13.49 -18.05 5.35
CA ASN A 138 13.84 -16.62 5.25
C ASN A 138 12.64 -15.72 4.96
N THR A 139 11.46 -16.28 4.68
CA THR A 139 10.30 -15.51 4.24
C THR A 139 9.04 -15.91 5.00
N THR A 140 8.38 -14.95 5.60
CA THR A 140 7.09 -15.14 6.27
C THR A 140 6.13 -14.00 5.93
N VAL A 141 4.86 -14.32 5.89
CA VAL A 141 3.77 -13.34 5.78
C VAL A 141 3.02 -13.30 7.10
N VAL A 142 2.72 -12.10 7.56
CA VAL A 142 1.88 -11.86 8.73
C VAL A 142 0.69 -11.02 8.32
N SER A 143 -0.49 -11.48 8.63
CA SER A 143 -1.73 -10.76 8.38
C SER A 143 -2.54 -10.66 9.64
N GLY A 144 -3.23 -9.55 9.84
CA GLY A 144 -4.00 -9.37 11.06
C GLY A 144 -4.74 -8.06 11.13
N ARG A 145 -5.18 -7.73 12.33
CA ARG A 145 -5.86 -6.47 12.63
C ARG A 145 -5.00 -5.58 13.48
N VAL A 146 -4.87 -4.33 13.04
CA VAL A 146 -4.20 -3.25 13.75
C VAL A 146 -5.21 -2.22 14.22
N VAL A 147 -4.95 -1.62 15.36
CA VAL A 147 -5.70 -0.52 15.94
C VAL A 147 -4.77 0.64 16.19
N VAL A 148 -5.14 1.81 15.72
CA VAL A 148 -4.45 3.06 16.03
C VAL A 148 -5.41 3.99 16.76
N ARG A 149 -4.99 4.45 17.93
CA ARG A 149 -5.71 5.47 18.72
C ARG A 149 -5.00 6.80 18.61
N ARG A 150 -5.74 7.83 18.20
CA ARG A 150 -5.20 9.18 18.01
C ARG A 150 -6.25 10.22 18.34
N GLU A 151 -5.92 11.19 19.19
CA GLU A 151 -6.84 12.30 19.58
C GLU A 151 -8.22 11.81 20.02
N GLY A 152 -8.27 10.74 20.79
CA GLY A 152 -9.54 10.17 21.26
C GLY A 152 -10.31 9.34 20.22
N LYS A 153 -9.86 9.33 18.96
CA LYS A 153 -10.43 8.49 17.90
C LYS A 153 -9.72 7.15 17.82
N THR A 154 -10.48 6.12 17.49
CA THR A 154 -9.95 4.76 17.26
C THR A 154 -10.16 4.38 15.82
N GLN A 155 -9.08 4.08 15.10
CA GLN A 155 -9.12 3.59 13.74
C GLN A 155 -8.68 2.13 13.74
N ARG A 156 -9.45 1.27 13.08
CA ARG A 156 -9.12 -0.15 12.89
C ARG A 156 -8.80 -0.40 11.42
N GLY A 157 -7.83 -1.27 11.19
CA GLY A 157 -7.45 -1.66 9.85
C GLY A 157 -7.01 -3.11 9.80
N LEU A 158 -6.93 -3.63 8.58
CA LEU A 158 -6.26 -4.89 8.30
C LEU A 158 -4.86 -4.59 7.79
N PHE A 159 -3.93 -5.47 8.12
CA PHE A 159 -2.58 -5.37 7.59
C PHE A 159 -2.12 -6.71 7.01
N THR A 160 -1.23 -6.63 6.04
CA THR A 160 -0.45 -7.77 5.55
C THR A 160 0.98 -7.31 5.39
N ARG A 161 1.92 -8.03 6.02
CA ARG A 161 3.34 -7.76 5.95
C ARG A 161 4.08 -8.98 5.45
N VAL A 162 4.97 -8.76 4.50
CA VAL A 162 5.99 -9.76 4.13
C VAL A 162 7.26 -9.40 4.88
N LEU A 163 7.75 -10.34 5.68
CA LEU A 163 9.01 -10.21 6.39
C LEU A 163 10.06 -11.13 5.75
N ARG A 164 11.27 -10.63 5.69
CA ARG A 164 12.43 -11.37 5.22
C ARG A 164 13.52 -11.40 6.27
N ARG A 165 14.18 -12.56 6.40
CA ARG A 165 15.35 -12.69 7.25
C ARG A 165 16.55 -12.06 6.57
N THR A 166 17.18 -11.12 7.24
CA THR A 166 18.42 -10.45 6.84
C THR A 166 19.52 -10.78 7.85
N PRO A 167 20.80 -10.42 7.62
CA PRO A 167 21.85 -10.54 8.62
C PRO A 167 21.51 -9.86 9.95
N ASP A 168 20.73 -8.78 9.90
CA ASP A 168 20.28 -8.00 11.07
C ASP A 168 18.94 -8.48 11.64
N GLY A 169 18.51 -9.67 11.29
CA GLY A 169 17.25 -10.26 11.72
C GLY A 169 16.10 -10.02 10.74
N TRP A 170 14.87 -10.25 11.21
CA TRP A 170 13.67 -10.07 10.37
C TRP A 170 13.41 -8.60 10.06
N ARG A 171 13.12 -8.29 8.79
CA ARG A 171 12.77 -6.95 8.30
C ARG A 171 11.55 -7.01 7.39
N ILE A 172 10.72 -5.98 7.43
CA ILE A 172 9.54 -5.84 6.58
C ILE A 172 10.01 -5.37 5.19
N VAL A 173 9.68 -6.16 4.15
CA VAL A 173 9.97 -5.84 2.74
C VAL A 173 8.73 -5.36 2.00
N HIS A 174 7.56 -5.69 2.51
CA HIS A 174 6.27 -5.22 2.01
C HIS A 174 5.31 -5.03 3.17
N ASP A 175 4.57 -3.93 3.15
CA ASP A 175 3.53 -3.63 4.15
C ASP A 175 2.29 -3.08 3.45
N GLN A 176 1.15 -3.62 3.80
CA GLN A 176 -0.14 -3.12 3.37
C GLN A 176 -1.02 -2.87 4.58
N LEU A 177 -1.49 -1.63 4.71
CA LEU A 177 -2.42 -1.19 5.73
C LEU A 177 -3.70 -0.70 5.06
N ALA A 178 -4.78 -1.43 5.23
CA ALA A 178 -6.10 -1.06 4.75
C ALA A 178 -6.96 -0.60 5.92
N TRP A 179 -7.24 0.68 5.98
CA TRP A 179 -8.05 1.26 7.05
C TRP A 179 -9.53 1.02 6.81
N GLY A 180 -10.24 0.60 7.86
CA GLY A 180 -11.70 0.59 7.87
C GLY A 180 -12.28 1.99 7.98
N PRO A 181 -13.61 2.14 7.83
CA PRO A 181 -14.27 3.40 8.11
C PRO A 181 -13.98 3.83 9.55
N ASP A 182 -13.85 5.14 9.75
CA ASP A 182 -13.66 5.72 11.08
C ASP A 182 -14.84 5.32 11.99
N ALA A 183 -14.52 4.87 13.19
CA ALA A 183 -15.51 4.49 14.22
C ALA A 183 -15.79 5.66 15.15
#